data_ba813803f0271102f70fd1154a3d85fb
#
_entry.id   ba813803f0271102f70fd1154a3d85fb
#
_cell.length_a   1.000
_cell.length_b   1.000
_cell.length_c   1.000
_cell.angle_alpha   90.00
_cell.angle_beta   90.00
_cell.angle_gamma   90.00
#
_symmetry.space_group_name_H-M   'P 1'
#
loop_
_entity.id
_entity.type
_entity.pdbx_description
1 polymer ?
#
loop_
_entity_poly.entity_id
_entity_poly.type
_entity_poly.pdbx_seq_one_letter_code
_entity_poly.pdbx_strand_id
1 'polypeptide(L)'
;MLSKIFTIAVLSAVSAAHAQTAPSSPLSFRTVRLEAKSCQGKDRENKPICHKSEVAYPVTGDRHLDNWVRKQFRGTLPTRRSLQTKLNRDDGVKYANETNPQRLREEGYACEINKMETLELEGYTPRYAVFKSVFWEYQCGPHGNASISLIVLKRGVANPKALELKDILLPGQKARLVRLLKEAYIKDLMEGGSNRQQAQRTADRPDSAYLSADWRFGKNGIIFAYQGGDIGDTFSYPEFTLSPRDLRGVIKPEILQEIGHFRKNPAVDYP
;
A
#
# COMPACT_ATOMS: atom_id res chain seq x y z
N MET A 1 -33.79 41.85 -57.49
CA MET A 1 -33.86 40.90 -56.38
C MET A 1 -32.45 40.32 -56.16
N LEU A 2 -31.70 40.84 -55.21
CA LEU A 2 -30.33 40.36 -54.89
C LEU A 2 -30.39 39.34 -53.72
N SER A 3 -30.02 38.11 -54.01
CA SER A 3 -29.89 37.05 -52.99
C SER A 3 -28.51 37.16 -52.35
N LYS A 4 -28.45 37.40 -51.00
CA LYS A 4 -27.24 37.41 -50.23
C LYS A 4 -26.98 35.99 -49.74
N ILE A 5 -25.88 35.40 -50.21
CA ILE A 5 -25.36 34.12 -49.72
C ILE A 5 -24.51 34.41 -48.47
N PHE A 6 -24.94 33.90 -47.30
CA PHE A 6 -24.15 33.94 -46.07
C PHE A 6 -23.31 32.69 -46.01
N THR A 7 -21.99 32.84 -46.10
CA THR A 7 -21.02 31.77 -45.89
C THR A 7 -20.69 31.72 -44.40
N ILE A 8 -21.11 30.65 -43.71
CA ILE A 8 -20.76 30.40 -42.31
C ILE A 8 -19.39 29.63 -42.30
N ALA A 9 -18.35 30.30 -41.86
CA ALA A 9 -17.06 29.66 -41.60
C ALA A 9 -17.13 28.95 -40.25
N VAL A 10 -17.12 27.62 -40.26
CA VAL A 10 -16.95 26.79 -39.04
C VAL A 10 -15.48 26.74 -38.69
N LEU A 11 -15.07 27.50 -37.67
CA LEU A 11 -13.76 27.35 -37.05
C LEU A 11 -13.75 26.09 -36.19
N SER A 12 -13.12 25.02 -36.68
CA SER A 12 -12.81 23.83 -35.91
C SER A 12 -11.63 24.14 -34.99
N ALA A 13 -11.89 24.38 -33.70
CA ALA A 13 -10.86 24.48 -32.68
C ALA A 13 -10.32 23.07 -32.44
N VAL A 14 -9.15 22.78 -33.03
CA VAL A 14 -8.36 21.58 -32.68
C VAL A 14 -7.74 21.81 -31.30
N SER A 15 -8.38 21.25 -30.28
CA SER A 15 -7.79 21.16 -28.93
C SER A 15 -6.57 20.25 -29.01
N ALA A 16 -5.38 20.81 -29.07
CA ALA A 16 -4.13 20.09 -28.90
C ALA A 16 -4.08 19.56 -27.45
N ALA A 17 -4.50 18.33 -27.26
CA ALA A 17 -4.24 17.62 -26.01
C ALA A 17 -2.72 17.53 -25.86
N HIS A 18 -2.16 18.32 -24.93
CA HIS A 18 -0.77 18.22 -24.56
C HIS A 18 -0.55 16.83 -23.96
N ALA A 19 -0.03 15.91 -24.78
CA ALA A 19 0.49 14.64 -24.29
C ALA A 19 1.63 14.97 -23.33
N GLN A 20 1.33 14.95 -22.02
CA GLN A 20 2.37 15.02 -21.00
C GLN A 20 3.31 13.85 -21.24
N THR A 21 4.50 14.12 -21.75
CA THR A 21 5.56 13.12 -21.88
C THR A 21 5.82 12.53 -20.51
N ALA A 22 5.73 11.21 -20.41
CA ALA A 22 6.02 10.52 -19.16
C ALA A 22 7.46 10.85 -18.71
N PRO A 23 7.71 11.07 -17.42
CA PRO A 23 9.06 11.31 -16.93
C PRO A 23 9.94 10.12 -17.29
N SER A 24 10.98 10.37 -18.10
CA SER A 24 11.88 9.34 -18.63
C SER A 24 12.92 8.84 -17.63
N SER A 25 13.14 9.59 -16.53
CA SER A 25 14.20 9.28 -15.58
C SER A 25 13.84 8.12 -14.66
N PRO A 26 14.76 7.16 -14.44
CA PRO A 26 14.58 6.10 -13.44
C PRO A 26 14.38 6.71 -12.05
N LEU A 27 13.55 6.08 -11.22
CA LEU A 27 13.45 6.42 -9.81
C LEU A 27 14.55 5.72 -9.01
N SER A 28 15.02 6.37 -7.94
CA SER A 28 15.92 5.77 -6.97
C SER A 28 15.13 4.87 -6.02
N PHE A 29 15.67 3.69 -5.71
CA PHE A 29 15.15 2.78 -4.70
C PHE A 29 15.81 2.95 -3.32
N ARG A 30 16.43 4.09 -3.06
CA ARG A 30 17.05 4.35 -1.76
C ARG A 30 15.99 4.51 -0.68
N THR A 31 16.12 3.77 0.42
CA THR A 31 15.28 3.88 1.61
C THR A 31 16.12 4.36 2.80
N VAL A 32 15.61 5.33 3.53
CA VAL A 32 16.15 5.77 4.83
C VAL A 32 15.43 4.98 5.90
N ARG A 33 16.19 4.25 6.74
CA ARG A 33 15.67 3.50 7.90
C ARG A 33 16.20 4.12 9.19
N LEU A 34 15.32 4.36 10.13
CA LEU A 34 15.60 4.97 11.42
C LEU A 34 15.03 4.08 12.52
N GLU A 35 15.82 3.88 13.57
CA GLU A 35 15.42 3.17 14.78
C GLU A 35 15.65 4.06 16.00
N ALA A 36 14.70 4.04 16.93
CA ALA A 36 14.84 4.54 18.28
C ALA A 36 14.57 3.42 19.27
N LYS A 37 15.32 3.43 20.38
CA LYS A 37 15.25 2.41 21.42
C LYS A 37 15.27 3.08 22.78
N SER A 38 14.39 2.63 23.69
CA SER A 38 14.34 3.08 25.08
C SER A 38 14.28 1.86 25.97
N CYS A 39 15.28 1.68 26.83
CA CYS A 39 15.37 0.50 27.69
C CYS A 39 15.28 0.92 29.16
N GLN A 40 14.41 0.23 29.90
CA GLN A 40 14.25 0.45 31.33
C GLN A 40 14.01 -0.89 32.07
N GLY A 41 14.83 -1.17 33.08
CA GLY A 41 14.73 -2.42 33.83
C GLY A 41 15.32 -3.62 33.10
N LYS A 42 15.16 -4.79 33.70
CA LYS A 42 15.63 -6.07 33.18
C LYS A 42 14.58 -7.14 33.42
N ASP A 43 14.52 -8.11 32.54
CA ASP A 43 13.71 -9.32 32.69
C ASP A 43 14.31 -10.33 33.68
N ARG A 44 13.68 -11.49 33.83
CA ARG A 44 14.15 -12.59 34.73
C ARG A 44 15.47 -13.20 34.28
N GLU A 45 15.82 -13.07 33.00
CA GLU A 45 17.11 -13.54 32.46
C GLU A 45 18.19 -12.46 32.49
N ASN A 46 17.93 -11.34 33.19
CA ASN A 46 18.81 -10.17 33.29
C ASN A 46 19.06 -9.44 31.97
N LYS A 47 18.16 -9.64 30.95
CA LYS A 47 18.20 -8.93 29.69
C LYS A 47 17.45 -7.58 29.81
N PRO A 48 17.92 -6.50 29.13
CA PRO A 48 17.25 -5.21 29.19
C PRO A 48 15.88 -5.29 28.51
N ILE A 49 14.85 -4.76 29.18
CA ILE A 49 13.51 -4.57 28.62
C ILE A 49 13.54 -3.33 27.75
N CYS A 50 13.26 -3.45 26.46
CA CYS A 50 13.46 -2.38 25.52
C CYS A 50 12.23 -2.16 24.61
N HIS A 51 11.72 -0.94 24.63
CA HIS A 51 10.74 -0.46 23.67
C HIS A 51 11.44 0.03 22.40
N LYS A 52 10.82 -0.19 21.24
CA LYS A 52 11.38 0.17 19.93
C LYS A 52 10.40 0.95 19.10
N SER A 53 10.93 1.85 18.29
CA SER A 53 10.16 2.50 17.21
C SER A 53 11.03 2.56 15.96
N GLU A 54 10.52 2.05 14.86
CA GLU A 54 11.17 2.04 13.56
C GLU A 54 10.37 2.87 12.57
N VAL A 55 11.07 3.65 11.74
CA VAL A 55 10.48 4.37 10.63
C VAL A 55 11.35 4.17 9.39
N ALA A 56 10.69 3.90 8.25
CA ALA A 56 11.38 3.89 6.97
C ALA A 56 10.64 4.75 5.95
N TYR A 57 11.40 5.46 5.09
CA TYR A 57 10.85 6.23 4.00
C TYR A 57 11.77 6.24 2.78
N PRO A 58 11.23 6.31 1.55
CA PRO A 58 12.02 6.32 0.33
C PRO A 58 12.52 7.73 -0.01
N VAL A 59 13.62 7.77 -0.75
CA VAL A 59 14.13 8.95 -1.46
C VAL A 59 14.17 8.59 -2.93
N THR A 60 13.17 9.05 -3.69
CA THR A 60 12.92 8.59 -5.05
C THR A 60 13.76 9.32 -6.11
N GLY A 61 14.24 10.53 -5.80
CA GLY A 61 14.89 11.44 -6.75
C GLY A 61 13.89 12.22 -7.62
N ASP A 62 12.59 11.93 -7.51
CA ASP A 62 11.53 12.76 -8.11
C ASP A 62 11.00 13.74 -7.05
N ARG A 63 11.20 15.02 -7.28
CA ARG A 63 10.86 16.08 -6.32
C ARG A 63 9.37 16.08 -5.93
N HIS A 64 8.46 15.70 -6.84
CA HIS A 64 7.03 15.68 -6.55
C HIS A 64 6.65 14.49 -5.67
N LEU A 65 7.23 13.32 -5.94
CA LEU A 65 7.06 12.14 -5.10
C LEU A 65 7.74 12.34 -3.73
N ASP A 66 8.97 12.88 -3.68
CA ASP A 66 9.66 13.14 -2.41
C ASP A 66 8.90 14.18 -1.55
N ASN A 67 8.26 15.18 -2.17
CA ASN A 67 7.37 16.09 -1.46
C ASN A 67 6.09 15.40 -0.97
N TRP A 68 5.54 14.48 -1.75
CA TRP A 68 4.40 13.68 -1.30
C TRP A 68 4.80 12.78 -0.13
N VAL A 69 5.93 12.09 -0.19
CA VAL A 69 6.51 11.31 0.93
C VAL A 69 6.62 12.18 2.19
N ARG A 70 7.19 13.38 2.09
CA ARG A 70 7.31 14.30 3.23
C ARG A 70 5.95 14.63 3.86
N LYS A 71 4.89 14.80 3.05
CA LYS A 71 3.53 15.07 3.55
C LYS A 71 2.95 13.91 4.36
N GLN A 72 3.32 12.66 4.07
CA GLN A 72 2.89 11.51 4.88
C GLN A 72 3.42 11.63 6.32
N PHE A 73 4.57 12.27 6.51
CA PHE A 73 5.17 12.56 7.81
C PHE A 73 4.87 13.98 8.31
N ARG A 74 3.65 14.48 8.07
CA ARG A 74 3.17 15.81 8.53
C ARG A 74 4.07 16.97 8.08
N GLY A 75 4.64 16.88 6.89
CA GLY A 75 5.46 17.92 6.28
C GLY A 75 6.95 17.90 6.66
N THR A 76 7.36 17.08 7.64
CA THR A 76 8.75 16.97 8.08
C THR A 76 9.17 15.52 8.18
N LEU A 77 10.20 15.13 7.43
CA LEU A 77 10.74 13.78 7.49
C LEU A 77 11.30 13.48 8.90
N PRO A 78 11.05 12.28 9.43
CA PRO A 78 11.60 11.86 10.71
C PRO A 78 13.11 11.91 10.74
N THR A 79 13.67 12.18 11.91
CA THR A 79 15.07 12.05 12.24
C THR A 79 15.21 11.10 13.42
N ARG A 80 16.40 10.50 13.63
CA ARG A 80 16.62 9.64 14.80
C ARG A 80 16.27 10.38 16.11
N ARG A 81 16.63 11.67 16.22
CA ARG A 81 16.33 12.48 17.39
C ARG A 81 14.83 12.67 17.59
N SER A 82 14.08 13.02 16.54
CA SER A 82 12.62 13.21 16.66
C SER A 82 11.92 11.90 16.99
N LEU A 83 12.37 10.76 16.43
CA LEU A 83 11.84 9.44 16.70
C LEU A 83 12.09 9.03 18.17
N GLN A 84 13.32 9.25 18.66
CA GLN A 84 13.66 9.01 20.08
C GLN A 84 12.81 9.86 21.04
N THR A 85 12.62 11.14 20.68
CA THR A 85 11.76 12.03 21.49
C THR A 85 10.31 11.55 21.51
N LYS A 86 9.77 11.10 20.35
CA LYS A 86 8.43 10.53 20.26
C LYS A 86 8.29 9.27 21.11
N LEU A 87 9.26 8.35 21.02
CA LEU A 87 9.26 7.12 21.81
C LEU A 87 9.30 7.39 23.32
N ASN A 88 10.16 8.31 23.78
CA ASN A 88 10.28 8.64 25.20
C ASN A 88 9.03 9.34 25.79
N ARG A 89 8.18 9.91 24.93
CA ARG A 89 6.91 10.58 25.32
C ARG A 89 5.70 9.69 25.10
N ASP A 90 5.87 8.50 24.57
CA ASP A 90 4.79 7.57 24.26
C ASP A 90 4.14 7.09 25.58
N ASP A 91 2.83 7.26 25.69
CA ASP A 91 2.11 6.91 26.91
C ASP A 91 2.01 5.41 27.13
N GLY A 92 1.98 4.60 26.04
CA GLY A 92 2.07 3.15 26.12
C GLY A 92 3.41 2.70 26.71
N VAL A 93 4.52 3.33 26.29
CA VAL A 93 5.86 3.06 26.84
C VAL A 93 5.94 3.43 28.32
N LYS A 94 5.41 4.56 28.73
CA LYS A 94 5.35 4.97 30.14
C LYS A 94 4.57 3.95 30.96
N TYR A 95 3.36 3.61 30.51
CA TYR A 95 2.52 2.63 31.18
C TYR A 95 3.19 1.26 31.29
N ALA A 96 3.84 0.79 30.22
CA ALA A 96 4.58 -0.47 30.24
C ALA A 96 5.74 -0.42 31.27
N ASN A 97 6.50 0.67 31.32
CA ASN A 97 7.57 0.84 32.28
C ASN A 97 7.08 0.84 33.73
N GLU A 98 5.93 1.43 34.01
CA GLU A 98 5.32 1.46 35.36
C GLU A 98 4.79 0.08 35.77
N THR A 99 4.22 -0.67 34.85
CA THR A 99 3.58 -1.98 35.14
C THR A 99 4.52 -3.18 35.05
N ASN A 100 5.63 -3.10 34.32
CA ASN A 100 6.57 -4.21 34.13
C ASN A 100 7.11 -4.82 35.43
N PRO A 101 7.44 -4.07 36.49
CA PRO A 101 7.89 -4.67 37.75
C PRO A 101 6.86 -5.60 38.38
N GLN A 102 5.56 -5.28 38.26
CA GLN A 102 4.47 -6.14 38.73
C GLN A 102 4.27 -7.35 37.80
N ARG A 103 4.23 -7.12 36.48
CA ARG A 103 4.09 -8.20 35.49
C ARG A 103 5.20 -9.24 35.58
N LEU A 104 6.44 -8.82 35.77
CA LEU A 104 7.57 -9.73 35.99
C LEU A 104 7.40 -10.62 37.21
N ARG A 105 6.80 -10.09 38.29
CA ARG A 105 6.54 -10.89 39.51
C ARG A 105 5.36 -11.86 39.30
N GLU A 106 4.27 -11.39 38.73
CA GLU A 106 3.00 -12.11 38.65
C GLU A 106 2.92 -13.03 37.42
N GLU A 107 3.30 -12.50 36.25
CA GLU A 107 3.11 -13.17 34.96
C GLU A 107 4.40 -13.79 34.40
N GLY A 108 5.54 -13.32 34.87
CA GLY A 108 6.84 -13.87 34.47
C GLY A 108 7.46 -13.26 33.23
N TYR A 109 6.78 -12.31 32.57
CA TYR A 109 7.27 -11.63 31.39
C TYR A 109 7.10 -10.12 31.51
N ALA A 110 7.89 -9.39 30.73
CA ALA A 110 7.80 -7.94 30.62
C ALA A 110 7.08 -7.57 29.31
N CYS A 111 6.42 -6.43 29.36
CA CYS A 111 5.79 -5.82 28.22
C CYS A 111 6.80 -4.95 27.44
N GLU A 112 7.08 -5.29 26.21
CA GLU A 112 7.87 -4.47 25.28
C GLU A 112 6.95 -3.86 24.21
N ILE A 113 6.95 -2.54 24.11
CA ILE A 113 6.22 -1.82 23.04
C ILE A 113 7.11 -1.76 21.80
N ASN A 114 6.61 -2.24 20.67
CA ASN A 114 7.30 -2.17 19.39
C ASN A 114 6.39 -1.56 18.35
N LYS A 115 6.85 -0.51 17.66
CA LYS A 115 6.11 0.21 16.62
C LYS A 115 6.96 0.31 15.37
N MET A 116 6.36 0.01 14.23
CA MET A 116 6.99 0.15 12.92
C MET A 116 6.05 0.91 12.00
N GLU A 117 6.56 1.96 11.38
CA GLU A 117 5.89 2.75 10.36
C GLU A 117 6.81 2.84 9.14
N THR A 118 6.50 2.11 8.09
CA THR A 118 7.32 2.12 6.88
C THR A 118 6.52 2.59 5.67
N LEU A 119 7.15 3.42 4.87
CA LEU A 119 6.71 3.78 3.54
C LEU A 119 7.84 3.42 2.58
N GLU A 120 7.62 2.54 1.64
CA GLU A 120 8.65 2.06 0.72
C GLU A 120 8.20 2.25 -0.73
N LEU A 121 9.12 2.64 -1.61
CA LEU A 121 8.90 2.60 -3.04
C LEU A 121 9.01 1.13 -3.49
N GLU A 122 7.89 0.50 -3.76
CA GLU A 122 7.82 -0.90 -4.17
C GLU A 122 8.24 -1.09 -5.63
N GLY A 123 7.94 -0.11 -6.45
CA GLY A 123 8.30 -0.14 -7.86
C GLY A 123 7.71 1.05 -8.61
N TYR A 124 7.95 1.06 -9.92
CA TYR A 124 7.42 2.10 -10.78
C TYR A 124 7.26 1.63 -12.23
N THR A 125 6.42 2.34 -12.96
CA THR A 125 6.33 2.30 -14.42
C THR A 125 6.75 3.66 -14.98
N PRO A 126 6.80 3.87 -16.29
CA PRO A 126 7.07 5.19 -16.86
C PRO A 126 6.15 6.29 -16.30
N ARG A 127 4.87 6.00 -16.05
CA ARG A 127 3.86 7.00 -15.64
C ARG A 127 3.45 6.92 -14.17
N TYR A 128 3.75 5.83 -13.46
CA TYR A 128 3.27 5.63 -12.09
C TYR A 128 4.38 5.16 -11.16
N ALA A 129 4.27 5.52 -9.89
CA ALA A 129 5.06 5.00 -8.79
C ALA A 129 4.13 4.26 -7.82
N VAL A 130 4.58 3.13 -7.30
CA VAL A 130 3.86 2.30 -6.33
C VAL A 130 4.59 2.37 -5.01
N PHE A 131 3.88 2.76 -3.97
CA PHE A 131 4.37 2.75 -2.60
C PHE A 131 3.62 1.71 -1.79
N LYS A 132 4.32 1.08 -0.87
CA LYS A 132 3.76 0.22 0.17
C LYS A 132 3.95 0.92 1.51
N SER A 133 2.85 1.14 2.20
CA SER A 133 2.86 1.61 3.60
C SER A 133 2.55 0.42 4.50
N VAL A 134 3.37 0.24 5.52
CA VAL A 134 3.13 -0.77 6.56
C VAL A 134 3.16 -0.06 7.90
N PHE A 135 2.10 -0.23 8.65
CA PHE A 135 2.06 0.08 10.07
C PHE A 135 1.97 -1.22 10.85
N TRP A 136 2.81 -1.38 11.85
CA TRP A 136 2.76 -2.50 12.78
C TRP A 136 3.02 -2.01 14.19
N GLU A 137 2.25 -2.52 15.13
CA GLU A 137 2.37 -2.16 16.53
C GLU A 137 2.12 -3.40 17.41
N TYR A 138 3.00 -3.58 18.38
CA TYR A 138 2.82 -4.53 19.47
C TYR A 138 2.76 -3.79 20.80
N GLN A 139 1.69 -4.01 21.55
CA GLN A 139 1.40 -3.36 22.83
C GLN A 139 1.06 -4.42 23.91
N CYS A 140 1.91 -5.44 24.05
CA CYS A 140 1.80 -6.42 25.13
C CYS A 140 0.54 -7.29 25.12
N GLY A 141 -0.11 -7.40 23.99
CA GLY A 141 -1.21 -8.35 23.76
C GLY A 141 -0.69 -9.72 23.29
N PRO A 142 -1.57 -10.65 22.97
CA PRO A 142 -1.20 -11.94 22.43
C PRO A 142 -0.58 -11.86 21.04
N HIS A 143 -0.81 -10.78 20.29
CA HIS A 143 -0.28 -10.54 18.96
C HIS A 143 -0.17 -9.02 18.68
N GLY A 144 0.63 -8.66 17.69
CA GLY A 144 0.68 -7.29 17.15
C GLY A 144 -0.49 -7.00 16.22
N ASN A 145 -0.74 -5.71 15.98
CA ASN A 145 -1.67 -5.23 14.97
C ASN A 145 -0.88 -4.72 13.77
N ALA A 146 -1.30 -5.10 12.58
CA ALA A 146 -0.67 -4.64 11.34
C ALA A 146 -1.72 -4.10 10.37
N SER A 147 -1.33 -3.12 9.57
CA SER A 147 -2.05 -2.69 8.37
C SER A 147 -1.08 -2.47 7.23
N ILE A 148 -1.49 -2.82 6.03
CA ILE A 148 -0.71 -2.66 4.81
C ILE A 148 -1.56 -1.88 3.83
N SER A 149 -0.99 -0.86 3.17
CA SER A 149 -1.67 -0.13 2.11
C SER A 149 -0.79 0.02 0.89
N LEU A 150 -1.38 -0.17 -0.28
CA LEU A 150 -0.73 0.04 -1.56
C LEU A 150 -1.20 1.37 -2.16
N ILE A 151 -0.25 2.21 -2.52
CA ILE A 151 -0.53 3.58 -2.96
C ILE A 151 0.10 3.78 -4.34
N VAL A 152 -0.74 3.98 -5.35
CA VAL A 152 -0.29 4.23 -6.72
C VAL A 152 -0.42 5.71 -7.02
N LEU A 153 0.69 6.36 -7.38
CA LEU A 153 0.75 7.78 -7.70
C LEU A 153 1.16 8.00 -9.16
N LYS A 154 0.55 9.00 -9.81
CA LYS A 154 1.01 9.45 -11.13
C LYS A 154 2.31 10.27 -10.97
N ARG A 155 3.33 9.93 -11.76
CA ARG A 155 4.62 10.62 -11.80
C ARG A 155 4.56 11.92 -12.59
N GLY A 156 5.46 12.85 -12.29
CA GLY A 156 5.57 14.13 -13.00
C GLY A 156 4.43 15.11 -12.74
N VAL A 157 3.56 14.83 -11.77
CA VAL A 157 2.44 15.68 -11.39
C VAL A 157 2.73 16.38 -10.08
N ALA A 158 2.54 17.69 -10.04
CA ALA A 158 2.62 18.44 -8.79
C ALA A 158 1.49 18.00 -7.83
N ASN A 159 1.85 17.67 -6.57
CA ASN A 159 0.91 17.18 -5.57
C ASN A 159 0.10 15.94 -6.04
N PRO A 160 0.75 14.82 -6.37
CA PRO A 160 0.07 13.64 -6.84
C PRO A 160 -0.90 13.13 -5.79
N LYS A 161 -2.08 12.68 -6.25
CA LYS A 161 -3.07 11.98 -5.42
C LYS A 161 -2.99 10.49 -5.68
N ALA A 162 -3.29 9.70 -4.66
CA ALA A 162 -3.46 8.26 -4.83
C ALA A 162 -4.55 7.96 -5.86
N LEU A 163 -4.26 7.05 -6.77
CA LEU A 163 -5.26 6.53 -7.70
C LEU A 163 -6.15 5.54 -6.95
N GLU A 164 -7.43 5.80 -6.99
CA GLU A 164 -8.44 4.89 -6.47
C GLU A 164 -8.86 3.88 -7.56
N LEU A 165 -9.48 2.80 -7.16
CA LEU A 165 -9.98 1.77 -8.09
C LEU A 165 -10.92 2.36 -9.15
N LYS A 166 -11.78 3.34 -8.78
CA LYS A 166 -12.67 4.04 -9.72
C LYS A 166 -11.91 4.79 -10.83
N ASP A 167 -10.67 5.22 -10.55
CA ASP A 167 -9.86 5.98 -11.52
C ASP A 167 -9.30 5.10 -12.62
N ILE A 168 -9.21 3.79 -12.39
CA ILE A 168 -8.66 2.81 -13.34
C ILE A 168 -9.71 1.93 -14.00
N LEU A 169 -10.90 1.81 -13.40
CA LEU A 169 -12.01 1.03 -13.95
C LEU A 169 -12.67 1.73 -15.15
N LEU A 170 -13.09 0.92 -16.12
CA LEU A 170 -14.04 1.37 -17.12
C LEU A 170 -15.47 1.48 -16.51
N PRO A 171 -16.29 2.43 -16.97
CA PRO A 171 -17.65 2.59 -16.47
C PRO A 171 -18.45 1.28 -16.51
N GLY A 172 -19.19 0.99 -15.44
CA GLY A 172 -20.05 -0.19 -15.35
C GLY A 172 -19.33 -1.54 -15.13
N GLN A 173 -18.00 -1.58 -15.04
CA GLN A 173 -17.24 -2.83 -14.97
C GLN A 173 -16.99 -3.37 -13.53
N LYS A 174 -17.52 -2.70 -12.52
CA LYS A 174 -17.37 -3.11 -11.11
C LYS A 174 -17.76 -4.57 -10.86
N ALA A 175 -18.95 -4.98 -11.30
CA ALA A 175 -19.45 -6.34 -11.12
C ALA A 175 -18.61 -7.40 -11.83
N ARG A 176 -18.03 -7.06 -12.98
CA ARG A 176 -17.13 -7.95 -13.71
C ARG A 176 -15.81 -8.13 -12.98
N LEU A 177 -15.23 -7.04 -12.43
CA LEU A 177 -14.02 -7.14 -11.62
C LEU A 177 -14.25 -8.01 -10.38
N VAL A 178 -15.36 -7.82 -9.65
CA VAL A 178 -15.72 -8.67 -8.50
C VAL A 178 -15.74 -10.15 -8.87
N ARG A 179 -16.34 -10.52 -10.01
CA ARG A 179 -16.35 -11.93 -10.46
C ARG A 179 -14.93 -12.45 -10.71
N LEU A 180 -14.07 -11.69 -11.35
CA LEU A 180 -12.68 -12.09 -11.61
C LEU A 180 -11.90 -12.32 -10.31
N LEU A 181 -12.05 -11.41 -9.35
CA LEU A 181 -11.39 -11.52 -8.05
C LEU A 181 -11.91 -12.71 -7.24
N LYS A 182 -13.22 -12.95 -7.29
CA LYS A 182 -13.83 -14.09 -6.65
C LYS A 182 -13.35 -15.43 -7.24
N GLU A 183 -13.24 -15.53 -8.57
CA GLU A 183 -12.68 -16.73 -9.22
C GLU A 183 -11.19 -16.91 -8.88
N ALA A 184 -10.42 -15.82 -8.75
CA ALA A 184 -9.03 -15.89 -8.32
C ALA A 184 -8.93 -16.42 -6.88
N TYR A 185 -9.79 -15.95 -5.97
CA TYR A 185 -9.84 -16.45 -4.59
C TYR A 185 -10.27 -17.93 -4.51
N ILE A 186 -11.28 -18.35 -5.29
CA ILE A 186 -11.67 -19.76 -5.37
C ILE A 186 -10.50 -20.64 -5.81
N LYS A 187 -9.73 -20.16 -6.81
CA LYS A 187 -8.54 -20.87 -7.27
C LYS A 187 -7.49 -21.01 -6.19
N ASP A 188 -7.20 -19.92 -5.47
CA ASP A 188 -6.26 -19.90 -4.35
C ASP A 188 -6.67 -20.89 -3.23
N LEU A 189 -7.94 -20.89 -2.83
CA LEU A 189 -8.47 -21.85 -1.87
C LEU A 189 -8.33 -23.31 -2.34
N MET A 190 -8.50 -23.56 -3.64
CA MET A 190 -8.32 -24.90 -4.22
C MET A 190 -6.85 -25.32 -4.26
N GLU A 191 -5.94 -24.41 -4.53
CA GLU A 191 -4.48 -24.62 -4.44
C GLU A 191 -4.06 -24.91 -2.99
N GLY A 192 -4.76 -24.31 -2.00
CA GLY A 192 -4.63 -24.59 -0.58
C GLY A 192 -5.29 -25.89 -0.10
N GLY A 193 -5.85 -26.72 -1.02
CA GLY A 193 -6.39 -28.05 -0.72
C GLY A 193 -7.93 -28.14 -0.57
N SER A 194 -8.67 -27.04 -0.70
CA SER A 194 -10.13 -27.07 -0.71
C SER A 194 -10.66 -27.69 -2.00
N ASN A 195 -11.74 -28.47 -1.92
CA ASN A 195 -12.47 -28.82 -3.13
C ASN A 195 -13.28 -27.61 -3.64
N ARG A 196 -13.67 -27.62 -4.93
CA ARG A 196 -14.36 -26.48 -5.57
C ARG A 196 -15.65 -26.07 -4.84
N GLN A 197 -16.42 -27.03 -4.32
CA GLN A 197 -17.67 -26.72 -3.62
C GLN A 197 -17.41 -26.00 -2.28
N GLN A 198 -16.37 -26.42 -1.56
CA GLN A 198 -15.94 -25.74 -0.32
C GLN A 198 -15.41 -24.35 -0.62
N ALA A 199 -14.52 -24.21 -1.60
CA ALA A 199 -13.98 -22.94 -2.03
C ALA A 199 -15.08 -21.96 -2.47
N GLN A 200 -16.06 -22.44 -3.24
CA GLN A 200 -17.22 -21.64 -3.66
C GLN A 200 -18.05 -21.15 -2.46
N ARG A 201 -18.36 -22.02 -1.50
CA ARG A 201 -19.11 -21.64 -0.29
C ARG A 201 -18.36 -20.58 0.53
N THR A 202 -17.04 -20.70 0.66
CA THR A 202 -16.21 -19.70 1.34
C THR A 202 -16.24 -18.38 0.60
N ALA A 203 -16.09 -18.40 -0.72
CA ALA A 203 -16.09 -17.20 -1.55
C ALA A 203 -17.50 -16.53 -1.67
N ASP A 204 -18.58 -17.26 -1.36
CA ASP A 204 -19.95 -16.73 -1.39
C ASP A 204 -20.39 -16.06 -0.08
N ARG A 205 -19.53 -15.99 0.92
CA ARG A 205 -19.87 -15.35 2.20
C ARG A 205 -20.24 -13.88 1.98
N PRO A 206 -21.32 -13.39 2.64
CA PRO A 206 -21.81 -12.02 2.44
C PRO A 206 -20.82 -10.92 2.87
N ASP A 207 -19.95 -11.23 3.82
CA ASP A 207 -18.94 -10.35 4.40
C ASP A 207 -17.67 -10.19 3.55
N SER A 208 -17.55 -10.96 2.46
CA SER A 208 -16.37 -10.89 1.58
C SER A 208 -16.34 -9.61 0.74
N ALA A 209 -15.39 -8.73 1.03
CA ALA A 209 -15.21 -7.45 0.34
C ALA A 209 -14.24 -7.57 -0.83
N TYR A 210 -14.68 -8.08 -1.98
CA TYR A 210 -13.81 -8.27 -3.17
C TYR A 210 -13.29 -6.99 -3.81
N LEU A 211 -13.81 -5.83 -3.50
CA LEU A 211 -13.30 -4.58 -4.03
C LEU A 211 -12.34 -3.93 -3.05
N SER A 212 -11.17 -4.53 -2.89
CA SER A 212 -10.09 -3.91 -2.14
C SER A 212 -9.72 -2.54 -2.73
N ALA A 213 -9.42 -1.58 -1.86
CA ALA A 213 -8.83 -0.33 -2.25
C ALA A 213 -7.35 -0.49 -2.65
N ASP A 214 -6.70 -1.54 -2.15
CA ASP A 214 -5.27 -1.80 -2.34
C ASP A 214 -5.02 -2.56 -3.63
N TRP A 215 -4.35 -1.91 -4.57
CA TRP A 215 -3.92 -2.51 -5.83
C TRP A 215 -2.59 -1.95 -6.29
N ARG A 216 -1.87 -2.72 -7.11
CA ARG A 216 -0.59 -2.30 -7.67
C ARG A 216 -0.30 -2.92 -9.02
N PHE A 217 0.64 -2.34 -9.74
CA PHE A 217 1.22 -3.01 -10.90
C PHE A 217 2.08 -4.20 -10.47
N GLY A 218 2.01 -5.26 -11.23
CA GLY A 218 2.91 -6.40 -11.16
C GLY A 218 3.55 -6.66 -12.52
N LYS A 219 4.51 -7.56 -12.57
CA LYS A 219 5.17 -7.95 -13.83
C LYS A 219 4.19 -8.57 -14.84
N ASN A 220 3.22 -9.34 -14.34
CA ASN A 220 2.32 -10.15 -15.16
C ASN A 220 0.87 -9.69 -15.13
N GLY A 221 0.55 -8.62 -14.40
CA GLY A 221 -0.84 -8.16 -14.24
C GLY A 221 -0.98 -7.04 -13.22
N ILE A 222 -2.22 -6.79 -12.82
CA ILE A 222 -2.56 -5.96 -11.66
C ILE A 222 -2.76 -6.90 -10.47
N ILE A 223 -2.15 -6.56 -9.37
CA ILE A 223 -2.23 -7.28 -8.10
C ILE A 223 -3.22 -6.52 -7.21
N PHE A 224 -4.19 -7.25 -6.67
CA PHE A 224 -5.15 -6.77 -5.69
C PHE A 224 -4.80 -7.40 -4.35
N ALA A 225 -4.57 -6.58 -3.34
CA ALA A 225 -4.19 -6.99 -2.00
C ALA A 225 -5.32 -6.75 -1.01
N TYR A 226 -5.43 -7.59 -0.01
CA TYR A 226 -6.47 -7.55 1.00
C TYR A 226 -5.87 -7.54 2.39
N GLN A 227 -6.51 -6.82 3.31
CA GLN A 227 -6.18 -6.91 4.73
C GLN A 227 -6.63 -8.24 5.29
N GLY A 228 -6.02 -8.66 6.40
CA GLY A 228 -6.51 -9.83 7.12
C GLY A 228 -7.97 -9.65 7.53
N GLY A 229 -8.82 -10.61 7.15
CA GLY A 229 -10.26 -10.58 7.41
C GLY A 229 -11.14 -9.90 6.35
N ASP A 230 -10.58 -9.22 5.34
CA ASP A 230 -11.37 -8.62 4.24
C ASP A 230 -12.09 -9.69 3.42
N ILE A 231 -11.44 -10.81 3.19
CA ILE A 231 -11.99 -11.96 2.48
C ILE A 231 -11.70 -13.26 3.24
N GLY A 232 -12.77 -14.02 3.56
CA GLY A 232 -12.67 -15.24 4.34
C GLY A 232 -12.23 -15.02 5.79
N ASP A 233 -11.85 -16.11 6.46
CA ASP A 233 -11.42 -16.14 7.88
C ASP A 233 -9.87 -16.10 7.99
N THR A 234 -9.18 -15.51 7.02
CA THR A 234 -7.72 -15.54 6.99
C THR A 234 -7.12 -14.40 7.79
N PHE A 235 -6.10 -14.71 8.56
CA PHE A 235 -5.20 -13.73 9.17
C PHE A 235 -4.03 -13.37 8.23
N SER A 236 -4.02 -13.92 7.01
CA SER A 236 -3.04 -13.59 5.98
C SER A 236 -3.44 -12.33 5.22
N TYR A 237 -2.51 -11.80 4.43
CA TYR A 237 -2.73 -10.69 3.50
C TYR A 237 -2.76 -11.25 2.07
N PRO A 238 -3.89 -11.83 1.61
CA PRO A 238 -3.94 -12.47 0.32
C PRO A 238 -3.78 -11.46 -0.82
N GLU A 239 -3.05 -11.86 -1.85
CA GLU A 239 -2.86 -11.07 -3.06
C GLU A 239 -3.26 -11.87 -4.29
N PHE A 240 -4.07 -11.27 -5.17
CA PHE A 240 -4.48 -11.90 -6.42
C PHE A 240 -3.97 -11.13 -7.62
N THR A 241 -3.29 -11.81 -8.53
CA THR A 241 -2.85 -11.23 -9.79
C THR A 241 -3.86 -11.53 -10.89
N LEU A 242 -4.45 -10.49 -11.47
CA LEU A 242 -5.26 -10.61 -12.68
C LEU A 242 -4.45 -10.18 -13.90
N SER A 243 -4.43 -11.04 -14.91
CA SER A 243 -3.65 -10.81 -16.13
C SER A 243 -4.23 -9.67 -17.00
N PRO A 244 -3.43 -9.04 -17.88
CA PRO A 244 -3.95 -8.05 -18.84
C PRO A 244 -5.05 -8.62 -19.74
N ARG A 245 -5.03 -9.93 -20.01
CA ARG A 245 -6.06 -10.62 -20.79
C ARG A 245 -7.40 -10.61 -20.06
N ASP A 246 -7.40 -10.96 -18.77
CA ASP A 246 -8.63 -11.02 -17.94
C ASP A 246 -9.21 -9.63 -17.71
N LEU A 247 -8.33 -8.63 -17.56
CA LEU A 247 -8.68 -7.24 -17.29
C LEU A 247 -9.08 -6.44 -18.53
N ARG A 248 -8.93 -7.01 -19.73
CA ARG A 248 -9.36 -6.33 -20.98
C ARG A 248 -10.85 -6.04 -20.95
N GLY A 249 -11.21 -4.77 -21.20
CA GLY A 249 -12.59 -4.29 -21.12
C GLY A 249 -13.12 -4.15 -19.68
N VAL A 250 -12.27 -4.26 -18.67
CA VAL A 250 -12.55 -3.99 -17.25
C VAL A 250 -11.77 -2.78 -16.78
N ILE A 251 -10.46 -2.80 -17.02
CA ILE A 251 -9.52 -1.72 -16.68
C ILE A 251 -9.23 -0.88 -17.92
N LYS A 252 -9.00 0.40 -17.72
CA LYS A 252 -8.66 1.35 -18.79
C LYS A 252 -7.41 0.90 -19.56
N PRO A 253 -7.41 0.98 -20.90
CA PRO A 253 -6.27 0.51 -21.71
C PRO A 253 -4.93 1.13 -21.36
N GLU A 254 -4.92 2.44 -21.04
CA GLU A 254 -3.71 3.17 -20.66
C GLU A 254 -3.08 2.68 -19.35
N ILE A 255 -3.86 2.05 -18.47
CA ILE A 255 -3.36 1.40 -17.26
C ILE A 255 -2.77 0.02 -17.61
N LEU A 256 -3.48 -0.74 -18.44
CA LEU A 256 -3.00 -2.08 -18.85
C LEU A 256 -1.67 -2.01 -19.60
N GLN A 257 -1.43 -0.96 -20.36
CA GLN A 257 -0.16 -0.73 -21.08
C GLN A 257 1.05 -0.57 -20.14
N GLU A 258 0.84 -0.16 -18.89
CA GLU A 258 1.93 0.02 -17.92
C GLU A 258 2.46 -1.29 -17.33
N ILE A 259 1.65 -2.37 -17.37
CA ILE A 259 1.98 -3.65 -16.70
C ILE A 259 3.33 -4.19 -17.17
N GLY A 260 3.58 -4.26 -18.47
CA GLY A 260 4.83 -4.75 -19.03
C GLY A 260 6.06 -3.87 -18.75
N HIS A 261 5.86 -2.69 -18.21
CA HIS A 261 6.91 -1.71 -17.91
C HIS A 261 7.20 -1.57 -16.41
N PHE A 262 6.53 -2.37 -15.56
CA PHE A 262 6.74 -2.30 -14.12
C PHE A 262 8.15 -2.76 -13.72
N ARG A 263 8.87 -1.91 -13.01
CA ARG A 263 10.19 -2.15 -12.43
C ARG A 263 10.06 -2.27 -10.93
N LYS A 264 10.17 -3.49 -10.42
CA LYS A 264 10.11 -3.78 -8.98
C LYS A 264 11.40 -3.30 -8.29
N ASN A 265 11.29 -2.83 -7.08
CA ASN A 265 12.42 -2.54 -6.19
C ASN A 265 13.03 -3.89 -5.74
N PRO A 266 14.30 -4.17 -6.04
CA PRO A 266 14.94 -5.43 -5.65
C PRO A 266 15.14 -5.58 -4.12
N ALA A 267 15.09 -4.47 -3.37
CA ALA A 267 15.25 -4.48 -1.91
C ALA A 267 13.94 -4.75 -1.15
N VAL A 268 12.80 -4.79 -1.85
CA VAL A 268 11.50 -5.12 -1.27
C VAL A 268 11.18 -6.56 -1.65
N ASP A 269 11.75 -7.49 -0.90
CA ASP A 269 11.32 -8.89 -0.96
C ASP A 269 10.14 -9.07 0.00
N TYR A 270 9.12 -9.74 -0.50
CA TYR A 270 8.04 -10.25 0.34
C TYR A 270 8.50 -11.56 0.97
N PRO A 271 8.26 -11.76 2.26
CA PRO A 271 8.38 -13.08 2.84
C PRO A 271 7.39 -14.04 2.23
#